data_40f2ecfbfdbaad73ab1e3a39a0f23bd2
#
_entry.id   40f2ecfbfdbaad73ab1e3a39a0f23bd2
#
_cell.length_a   1.000
_cell.length_b   1.000
_cell.length_c   1.000
_cell.angle_alpha   90.00
_cell.angle_beta   90.00
_cell.angle_gamma   90.00
#
_symmetry.space_group_name_H-M   'P 1'
#
loop_
_entity.id
_entity.type
_entity.pdbx_description
1 polymer ?
#
loop_
_entity_poly.entity_id
_entity_poly.type
_entity_poly.pdbx_seq_one_letter_code
_entity_poly.pdbx_strand_id
1 'polypeptide(L)'
;MPENCPASTSRSRPTKGVKGYGQGGPAGGPLIEEHFAKLLVGKDPFDIERNWDILWRSSMNYDRARIGMHAISGVDLALWDLVGKALNVPVYRLIGGETKQRIPAYCTGNDIDQHLEFGFRRLKLAIAYGPADGREGMRKNLELVKSTRQKLGPDGDIMLDCWMSWTEQYTLEMADMLGPYRVYWMEECLQPHDYDGFGRLHAELKQIRIATGEHEYNRYGFRQLLEHRSASIWQPDMHWCGD
;
A
#
# COMPACT_ATOMS: atom_id res chain seq x y z
N MET A 1 -10.28 1.84 20.83
CA MET A 1 -8.86 1.67 20.57
C MET A 1 -8.31 0.76 21.64
N PRO A 2 -7.85 -0.45 21.36
CA PRO A 2 -7.20 -1.24 22.37
C PRO A 2 -5.84 -0.61 22.65
N GLU A 3 -5.70 -0.02 23.80
CA GLU A 3 -4.46 0.51 24.34
C GLU A 3 -3.60 -0.66 24.83
N ASN A 4 -2.35 -0.69 24.37
CA ASN A 4 -1.26 -1.40 24.99
C ASN A 4 -1.04 -2.88 24.65
N CYS A 5 -0.19 -3.13 23.65
CA CYS A 5 0.65 -4.31 23.69
C CYS A 5 1.76 -4.03 24.73
N PRO A 6 1.74 -4.59 25.96
CA PRO A 6 2.75 -4.30 26.95
C PRO A 6 3.97 -5.18 26.70
N ALA A 7 4.94 -4.68 25.94
CA ALA A 7 6.25 -5.28 25.90
C ALA A 7 7.02 -4.90 27.18
N SER A 8 6.94 -5.72 28.22
CA SER A 8 7.79 -5.61 29.39
C SER A 8 8.91 -6.64 29.30
N THR A 9 10.15 -6.21 29.26
CA THR A 9 11.32 -7.09 29.27
C THR A 9 12.11 -6.99 30.58
N SER A 10 12.60 -8.13 31.04
CA SER A 10 13.45 -8.26 32.25
C SER A 10 14.92 -7.90 32.02
N ARG A 11 15.32 -7.46 30.84
CA ARG A 11 16.68 -7.00 30.54
C ARG A 11 16.73 -5.48 30.63
N SER A 12 17.83 -4.95 31.19
CA SER A 12 18.11 -3.55 31.49
C SER A 12 18.23 -2.63 30.23
N ARG A 13 17.40 -2.83 29.21
CA ARG A 13 17.31 -1.96 28.05
C ARG A 13 16.35 -0.80 28.33
N PRO A 14 16.51 0.36 27.67
CA PRO A 14 15.79 1.60 27.98
C PRO A 14 14.32 1.62 27.55
N THR A 15 13.59 0.49 27.71
CA THR A 15 12.18 0.35 27.29
C THR A 15 11.17 0.60 28.40
N LYS A 16 11.61 0.78 29.66
CA LYS A 16 10.69 0.96 30.79
C LYS A 16 9.86 2.24 30.61
N GLY A 17 8.56 2.08 30.43
CA GLY A 17 7.62 3.19 30.23
C GLY A 17 7.52 3.72 28.78
N VAL A 18 8.31 3.19 27.85
CA VAL A 18 8.22 3.56 26.42
C VAL A 18 7.07 2.78 25.77
N LYS A 19 6.25 3.49 24.98
CA LYS A 19 5.12 2.91 24.23
C LYS A 19 5.36 3.08 22.74
N GLY A 20 5.18 2.00 21.96
CA GLY A 20 5.13 2.00 20.51
C GLY A 20 3.69 1.96 20.00
N TYR A 21 3.46 2.56 18.86
CA TYR A 21 2.15 2.61 18.20
C TYR A 21 2.24 2.07 16.78
N GLY A 22 1.26 1.27 16.39
CA GLY A 22 1.10 0.75 15.05
C GLY A 22 -0.37 0.53 14.73
N GLN A 23 -0.74 0.55 13.46
CA GLN A 23 -2.10 0.34 13.00
C GLN A 23 -2.18 -0.97 12.22
N GLY A 24 -2.97 -1.92 12.70
CA GLY A 24 -3.12 -3.26 12.14
C GLY A 24 -4.44 -3.50 11.40
N GLY A 25 -4.97 -2.50 10.72
CA GLY A 25 -6.26 -2.58 10.04
C GLY A 25 -7.45 -2.74 11.01
N PRO A 26 -8.68 -2.49 10.55
CA PRO A 26 -9.85 -2.46 11.44
C PRO A 26 -10.23 -3.83 12.04
N ALA A 27 -9.89 -4.93 11.36
CA ALA A 27 -10.22 -6.29 11.80
C ALA A 27 -9.07 -7.00 12.54
N GLY A 28 -7.87 -6.41 12.61
CA GLY A 28 -6.70 -7.02 13.25
C GLY A 28 -6.71 -7.00 14.77
N GLY A 29 -7.47 -6.10 15.40
CA GLY A 29 -7.52 -5.92 16.85
C GLY A 29 -7.76 -7.21 17.63
N PRO A 30 -8.85 -7.95 17.38
CA PRO A 30 -9.13 -9.21 18.09
C PRO A 30 -8.01 -10.24 17.96
N LEU A 31 -7.36 -10.34 16.79
CA LEU A 31 -6.24 -11.26 16.57
C LEU A 31 -5.01 -10.84 17.39
N ILE A 32 -4.76 -9.54 17.48
CA ILE A 32 -3.67 -9.01 18.30
C ILE A 32 -3.92 -9.31 19.77
N GLU A 33 -5.12 -9.00 20.30
CA GLU A 33 -5.44 -9.12 21.70
C GLU A 33 -5.52 -10.59 22.17
N GLU A 34 -6.23 -11.42 21.40
CA GLU A 34 -6.56 -12.79 21.81
C GLU A 34 -5.48 -13.80 21.48
N HIS A 35 -4.64 -13.53 20.49
CA HIS A 35 -3.61 -14.45 20.02
C HIS A 35 -2.20 -13.87 20.17
N PHE A 36 -1.87 -12.81 19.44
CA PHE A 36 -0.50 -12.33 19.29
C PHE A 36 0.08 -11.76 20.61
N ALA A 37 -0.72 -11.04 21.38
CA ALA A 37 -0.27 -10.51 22.66
C ALA A 37 0.25 -11.60 23.61
N LYS A 38 -0.40 -12.76 23.62
CA LYS A 38 0.00 -13.91 24.48
C LYS A 38 1.38 -14.47 24.09
N LEU A 39 1.77 -14.33 22.83
CA LEU A 39 3.07 -14.80 22.32
C LEU A 39 4.18 -13.79 22.55
N LEU A 40 3.85 -12.51 22.64
CA LEU A 40 4.82 -11.42 22.74
C LEU A 40 5.11 -10.97 24.17
N VAL A 41 4.19 -11.19 25.11
CA VAL A 41 4.41 -10.84 26.52
C VAL A 41 5.68 -11.50 27.03
N GLY A 42 6.59 -10.67 27.58
CA GLY A 42 7.89 -11.13 28.08
C GLY A 42 8.98 -11.31 27.03
N LYS A 43 8.71 -11.06 25.75
CA LYS A 43 9.74 -11.04 24.70
C LYS A 43 10.49 -9.72 24.69
N ASP A 44 11.69 -9.73 24.12
CA ASP A 44 12.48 -8.52 23.91
C ASP A 44 11.91 -7.78 22.67
N PRO A 45 11.43 -6.54 22.78
CA PRO A 45 10.90 -5.80 21.64
C PRO A 45 11.98 -5.42 20.61
N PHE A 46 13.26 -5.51 20.96
CA PHE A 46 14.37 -5.28 20.03
C PHE A 46 14.61 -6.46 19.09
N ASP A 47 14.09 -7.64 19.41
CA ASP A 47 14.17 -8.83 18.54
C ASP A 47 13.03 -8.79 17.48
N ILE A 48 12.93 -7.71 16.69
CA ILE A 48 11.79 -7.43 15.81
C ILE A 48 11.55 -8.59 14.84
N GLU A 49 12.57 -9.00 14.09
CA GLU A 49 12.49 -10.11 13.12
C GLU A 49 12.03 -11.43 13.77
N ARG A 50 12.54 -11.72 14.97
CA ARG A 50 12.13 -12.91 15.72
C ARG A 50 10.68 -12.83 16.16
N ASN A 51 10.24 -11.67 16.62
CA ASN A 51 8.86 -11.45 17.04
C ASN A 51 7.93 -11.57 15.84
N TRP A 52 8.31 -11.00 14.69
CA TRP A 52 7.59 -11.15 13.43
C TRP A 52 7.44 -12.64 13.03
N ASP A 53 8.55 -13.40 13.02
CA ASP A 53 8.53 -14.84 12.67
C ASP A 53 7.63 -15.66 13.59
N ILE A 54 7.60 -15.35 14.88
CA ILE A 54 6.69 -15.98 15.85
C ILE A 54 5.22 -15.72 15.46
N LEU A 55 4.86 -14.47 15.15
CA LEU A 55 3.50 -14.10 14.75
C LEU A 55 3.11 -14.77 13.43
N TRP A 56 4.00 -14.70 12.43
CA TRP A 56 3.80 -15.33 11.14
C TRP A 56 3.56 -16.84 11.26
N ARG A 57 4.45 -17.56 11.94
CA ARG A 57 4.31 -19.02 12.12
C ARG A 57 3.08 -19.40 12.92
N SER A 58 2.69 -18.60 13.88
CA SER A 58 1.50 -18.88 14.71
C SER A 58 0.19 -18.72 13.95
N SER A 59 0.18 -17.92 12.88
CA SER A 59 -1.02 -17.60 12.10
C SER A 59 -1.08 -18.30 10.73
N MET A 60 0.04 -18.83 10.22
CA MET A 60 0.12 -19.34 8.85
C MET A 60 -0.84 -20.49 8.51
N ASN A 61 -1.38 -21.19 9.50
CA ASN A 61 -2.33 -22.28 9.29
C ASN A 61 -3.74 -21.80 8.94
N TYR A 62 -4.09 -20.58 9.35
CA TYR A 62 -5.45 -20.04 9.15
C TYR A 62 -5.45 -18.71 8.40
N ASP A 63 -4.35 -17.98 8.39
CA ASP A 63 -4.22 -16.74 7.65
C ASP A 63 -2.77 -16.46 7.24
N ARG A 64 -2.52 -16.31 5.95
CA ARG A 64 -1.21 -15.98 5.37
C ARG A 64 -1.22 -14.65 4.61
N ALA A 65 -2.32 -13.93 4.70
CA ALA A 65 -2.58 -12.68 4.00
C ALA A 65 -3.68 -11.88 4.70
N ARG A 66 -4.03 -10.73 4.20
CA ARG A 66 -5.19 -9.93 4.64
C ARG A 66 -5.17 -9.66 6.16
N ILE A 67 -6.18 -10.13 6.90
CA ILE A 67 -6.39 -9.78 8.32
C ILE A 67 -5.19 -10.17 9.20
N GLY A 68 -4.63 -11.36 9.01
CA GLY A 68 -3.44 -11.79 9.76
C GLY A 68 -2.24 -10.91 9.49
N MET A 69 -2.01 -10.57 8.23
CA MET A 69 -0.92 -9.66 7.88
C MET A 69 -1.16 -8.22 8.36
N HIS A 70 -2.39 -7.72 8.30
CA HIS A 70 -2.73 -6.43 8.91
C HIS A 70 -2.42 -6.40 10.41
N ALA A 71 -2.75 -7.49 11.12
CA ALA A 71 -2.46 -7.60 12.55
C ALA A 71 -0.94 -7.67 12.81
N ILE A 72 -0.19 -8.44 12.00
CA ILE A 72 1.28 -8.50 12.08
C ILE A 72 1.88 -7.12 11.80
N SER A 73 1.46 -6.44 10.72
CA SER A 73 1.91 -5.09 10.38
C SER A 73 1.72 -4.11 11.52
N GLY A 74 0.54 -4.15 12.16
CA GLY A 74 0.26 -3.27 13.30
C GLY A 74 1.20 -3.49 14.47
N VAL A 75 1.53 -4.74 14.76
CA VAL A 75 2.50 -5.08 15.82
C VAL A 75 3.91 -4.71 15.40
N ASP A 76 4.31 -5.00 14.17
CA ASP A 76 5.64 -4.70 13.65
C ASP A 76 5.92 -3.19 13.67
N LEU A 77 5.00 -2.38 13.14
CA LEU A 77 5.08 -0.92 13.21
C LEU A 77 5.20 -0.42 14.67
N ALA A 78 4.45 -1.03 15.60
CA ALA A 78 4.53 -0.66 17.02
C ALA A 78 5.90 -1.03 17.64
N LEU A 79 6.50 -2.15 17.23
CA LEU A 79 7.85 -2.54 17.67
C LEU A 79 8.91 -1.58 17.13
N TRP A 80 8.87 -1.23 15.84
CA TRP A 80 9.77 -0.25 15.26
C TRP A 80 9.66 1.12 15.92
N ASP A 81 8.44 1.60 16.16
CA ASP A 81 8.19 2.87 16.84
C ASP A 81 8.72 2.85 18.29
N LEU A 82 8.50 1.73 19.02
CA LEU A 82 9.02 1.55 20.37
C LEU A 82 10.55 1.58 20.39
N VAL A 83 11.20 0.83 19.50
CA VAL A 83 12.67 0.76 19.42
C VAL A 83 13.25 2.12 19.03
N GLY A 84 12.66 2.81 18.06
CA GLY A 84 13.07 4.16 17.66
C GLY A 84 13.01 5.15 18.83
N LYS A 85 11.91 5.14 19.59
CA LYS A 85 11.74 5.96 20.80
C LYS A 85 12.71 5.59 21.91
N ALA A 86 12.91 4.31 22.15
CA ALA A 86 13.83 3.82 23.18
C ALA A 86 15.29 4.21 22.90
N LEU A 87 15.67 4.28 21.63
CA LEU A 87 17.00 4.70 21.19
C LEU A 87 17.10 6.20 20.93
N ASN A 88 15.98 6.92 20.95
CA ASN A 88 15.88 8.33 20.52
C ASN A 88 16.39 8.56 19.08
N VAL A 89 16.03 7.64 18.17
CA VAL A 89 16.43 7.65 16.76
C VAL A 89 15.20 7.46 15.88
N PRO A 90 14.99 8.28 14.83
CA PRO A 90 13.92 8.04 13.86
C PRO A 90 14.06 6.67 13.20
N VAL A 91 12.93 5.98 12.96
CA VAL A 91 12.91 4.62 12.41
C VAL A 91 13.67 4.53 11.09
N TYR A 92 13.54 5.49 10.18
CA TYR A 92 14.26 5.46 8.89
C TYR A 92 15.78 5.34 9.06
N ARG A 93 16.36 5.85 10.15
CA ARG A 93 17.79 5.68 10.44
C ARG A 93 18.15 4.28 10.88
N LEU A 94 17.21 3.56 11.51
CA LEU A 94 17.41 2.18 11.93
C LEU A 94 17.37 1.19 10.76
N ILE A 95 16.59 1.51 9.72
CA ILE A 95 16.40 0.67 8.53
C ILE A 95 17.25 1.07 7.32
N GLY A 96 18.32 1.83 7.51
CA GLY A 96 19.28 2.13 6.44
C GLY A 96 19.60 3.60 6.23
N GLY A 97 18.90 4.52 6.87
CA GLY A 97 19.18 5.94 6.82
C GLY A 97 18.45 6.71 5.72
N GLU A 98 18.78 7.98 5.61
CA GLU A 98 18.16 8.89 4.66
C GLU A 98 18.71 8.69 3.24
N THR A 99 17.84 8.31 2.30
CA THR A 99 18.21 8.18 0.88
C THR A 99 17.71 9.37 0.06
N LYS A 100 16.70 10.10 0.55
CA LYS A 100 16.12 11.29 -0.09
C LYS A 100 15.64 12.27 0.97
N GLN A 101 15.99 13.55 0.82
CA GLN A 101 15.51 14.62 1.70
C GLN A 101 14.03 14.97 1.48
N ARG A 102 13.53 14.75 0.28
CA ARG A 102 12.14 15.01 -0.10
C ARG A 102 11.60 13.87 -0.94
N ILE A 103 10.39 13.44 -0.62
CA ILE A 103 9.65 12.42 -1.37
C ILE A 103 8.52 13.14 -2.11
N PRO A 104 8.41 12.97 -3.45
CA PRO A 104 7.29 13.50 -4.21
C PRO A 104 5.98 12.88 -3.71
N ALA A 105 4.99 13.70 -3.44
CA ALA A 105 3.67 13.28 -2.98
C ALA A 105 2.62 13.50 -4.08
N TYR A 106 1.53 12.72 -4.02
CA TYR A 106 0.32 12.96 -4.79
C TYR A 106 -0.90 12.99 -3.86
N CYS A 107 -1.99 13.56 -4.35
CA CYS A 107 -3.27 13.59 -3.63
C CYS A 107 -4.27 12.66 -4.33
N THR A 108 -4.99 11.85 -3.54
CA THR A 108 -6.00 10.90 -4.03
C THR A 108 -7.39 11.50 -3.88
N GLY A 109 -8.22 11.35 -4.90
CA GLY A 109 -9.63 11.76 -4.91
C GLY A 109 -9.99 12.63 -6.12
N ASN A 110 -11.27 12.98 -6.22
CA ASN A 110 -11.83 13.65 -7.39
C ASN A 110 -12.20 15.12 -7.14
N ASP A 111 -11.86 15.68 -5.98
CA ASP A 111 -11.97 17.13 -5.74
C ASP A 111 -10.73 17.86 -6.24
N ILE A 112 -10.65 18.01 -7.56
CA ILE A 112 -9.46 18.54 -8.23
C ILE A 112 -9.15 19.97 -7.80
N ASP A 113 -10.17 20.80 -7.62
CA ASP A 113 -9.99 22.22 -7.29
C ASP A 113 -9.37 22.36 -5.90
N GLN A 114 -9.88 21.61 -4.91
CA GLN A 114 -9.31 21.57 -3.56
C GLN A 114 -7.86 21.07 -3.55
N HIS A 115 -7.57 20.00 -4.32
CA HIS A 115 -6.20 19.46 -4.40
C HIS A 115 -5.22 20.48 -4.99
N LEU A 116 -5.64 21.23 -6.01
CA LEU A 116 -4.84 22.31 -6.61
C LEU A 116 -4.64 23.49 -5.66
N GLU A 117 -5.66 23.86 -4.86
CA GLU A 117 -5.56 24.86 -3.80
C GLU A 117 -4.54 24.46 -2.73
N PHE A 118 -4.46 23.17 -2.36
CA PHE A 118 -3.43 22.63 -1.47
C PHE A 118 -2.02 22.58 -2.10
N GLY A 119 -1.89 22.93 -3.37
CA GLY A 119 -0.61 22.96 -4.09
C GLY A 119 -0.16 21.64 -4.69
N PHE A 120 -1.00 20.62 -4.68
CA PHE A 120 -0.66 19.35 -5.33
C PHE A 120 -0.65 19.48 -6.85
N ARG A 121 0.34 18.88 -7.49
CA ARG A 121 0.50 18.80 -8.95
C ARG A 121 0.52 17.36 -9.45
N ARG A 122 0.24 16.42 -8.58
CA ARG A 122 0.13 14.99 -8.86
C ARG A 122 -1.16 14.49 -8.24
N LEU A 123 -2.08 13.99 -9.07
CA LEU A 123 -3.44 13.67 -8.65
C LEU A 123 -3.76 12.22 -9.04
N LYS A 124 -4.16 11.40 -8.06
CA LYS A 124 -4.67 10.04 -8.30
C LYS A 124 -6.20 10.08 -8.26
N LEU A 125 -6.84 9.83 -9.41
CA LEU A 125 -8.27 9.88 -9.60
C LEU A 125 -8.90 8.53 -9.27
N ALA A 126 -9.93 8.54 -8.44
CA ALA A 126 -10.76 7.36 -8.22
C ALA A 126 -11.70 7.15 -9.42
N ILE A 127 -11.56 6.03 -10.11
CA ILE A 127 -12.32 5.68 -11.31
C ILE A 127 -13.59 4.93 -10.92
N ALA A 128 -14.75 5.51 -11.29
CA ALA A 128 -16.04 5.00 -10.86
C ALA A 128 -16.67 3.95 -11.79
N TYR A 129 -16.25 3.89 -13.07
CA TYR A 129 -16.90 3.07 -14.08
C TYR A 129 -16.00 1.94 -14.58
N GLY A 130 -16.62 0.77 -14.79
CA GLY A 130 -15.95 -0.44 -15.25
C GLY A 130 -16.66 -1.10 -16.45
N PRO A 131 -16.32 -2.35 -16.79
CA PRO A 131 -16.87 -3.07 -17.94
C PRO A 131 -18.40 -3.17 -17.96
N ALA A 132 -19.06 -3.26 -16.79
CA ALA A 132 -20.51 -3.33 -16.68
C ALA A 132 -21.22 -2.04 -17.16
N ASP A 133 -20.52 -0.90 -17.17
CA ASP A 133 -21.06 0.40 -17.58
C ASP A 133 -20.86 0.65 -19.08
N GLY A 134 -20.20 -0.26 -19.79
CA GLY A 134 -20.01 -0.22 -21.23
C GLY A 134 -19.33 1.07 -21.72
N ARG A 135 -19.62 1.44 -22.97
CA ARG A 135 -19.03 2.63 -23.61
C ARG A 135 -19.40 3.95 -22.95
N GLU A 136 -20.55 4.01 -22.29
CA GLU A 136 -20.95 5.23 -21.57
C GLU A 136 -20.05 5.44 -20.33
N GLY A 137 -19.76 4.37 -19.58
CA GLY A 137 -18.81 4.42 -18.48
C GLY A 137 -17.41 4.85 -18.94
N MET A 138 -16.92 4.29 -20.06
CA MET A 138 -15.64 4.71 -20.65
C MET A 138 -15.60 6.22 -20.98
N ARG A 139 -16.68 6.75 -21.56
CA ARG A 139 -16.76 8.19 -21.86
C ARG A 139 -16.72 9.04 -20.60
N LYS A 140 -17.39 8.63 -19.54
CA LYS A 140 -17.37 9.35 -18.26
C LYS A 140 -15.98 9.31 -17.60
N ASN A 141 -15.29 8.16 -17.60
CA ASN A 141 -13.91 8.06 -17.14
C ASN A 141 -12.99 8.98 -17.94
N LEU A 142 -13.12 8.97 -19.26
CA LEU A 142 -12.36 9.85 -20.16
C LEU A 142 -12.61 11.34 -19.88
N GLU A 143 -13.86 11.75 -19.67
CA GLU A 143 -14.19 13.15 -19.38
C GLU A 143 -13.62 13.62 -18.04
N LEU A 144 -13.61 12.75 -17.01
CA LEU A 144 -12.94 13.02 -15.75
C LEU A 144 -11.44 13.30 -15.96
N VAL A 145 -10.76 12.46 -16.73
CA VAL A 145 -9.31 12.64 -17.00
C VAL A 145 -9.06 13.90 -17.84
N LYS A 146 -9.89 14.14 -18.86
CA LYS A 146 -9.79 15.31 -19.73
C LYS A 146 -9.99 16.62 -18.96
N SER A 147 -11.03 16.71 -18.14
CA SER A 147 -11.30 17.89 -17.32
C SER A 147 -10.19 18.11 -16.27
N THR A 148 -9.69 17.03 -15.68
CA THR A 148 -8.54 17.11 -14.76
C THR A 148 -7.29 17.61 -15.47
N ARG A 149 -6.99 17.12 -16.67
CA ARG A 149 -5.83 17.58 -17.46
C ARG A 149 -5.95 19.06 -17.82
N GLN A 150 -7.15 19.55 -18.13
CA GLN A 150 -7.40 20.96 -18.40
C GLN A 150 -7.10 21.85 -17.18
N LYS A 151 -7.54 21.43 -15.99
CA LYS A 151 -7.29 22.16 -14.74
C LYS A 151 -5.84 22.08 -14.26
N LEU A 152 -5.24 20.89 -14.33
CA LEU A 152 -3.89 20.63 -13.86
C LEU A 152 -2.79 21.25 -14.75
N GLY A 153 -3.09 21.44 -16.04
CA GLY A 153 -2.13 21.87 -17.05
C GLY A 153 -1.24 20.72 -17.57
N PRO A 154 -0.29 21.01 -18.48
CA PRO A 154 0.49 19.98 -19.16
C PRO A 154 1.52 19.29 -18.29
N ASP A 155 2.02 19.93 -17.24
CA ASP A 155 3.19 19.49 -16.47
C ASP A 155 2.83 18.67 -15.22
N GLY A 156 1.56 18.53 -14.90
CA GLY A 156 1.12 17.75 -13.77
C GLY A 156 0.94 16.27 -14.10
N ASP A 157 1.06 15.40 -13.10
CA ASP A 157 0.85 13.97 -13.26
C ASP A 157 -0.58 13.58 -12.90
N ILE A 158 -1.23 12.78 -13.75
CA ILE A 158 -2.54 12.16 -13.50
C ILE A 158 -2.32 10.66 -13.36
N MET A 159 -2.78 10.10 -12.28
CA MET A 159 -2.82 8.68 -12.00
C MET A 159 -4.27 8.23 -11.89
N LEU A 160 -4.56 6.99 -12.24
CA LEU A 160 -5.88 6.40 -12.15
C LEU A 160 -5.86 5.22 -11.19
N ASP A 161 -6.79 5.22 -10.26
CA ASP A 161 -7.06 4.11 -9.37
C ASP A 161 -8.32 3.40 -9.89
N CYS A 162 -8.13 2.23 -10.47
CA CYS A 162 -9.21 1.44 -11.08
C CYS A 162 -9.80 0.42 -10.09
N TRP A 163 -9.18 0.29 -8.93
CA TRP A 163 -9.61 -0.51 -7.79
C TRP A 163 -10.13 -1.90 -8.14
N MET A 164 -9.32 -2.64 -8.92
CA MET A 164 -9.57 -4.06 -9.28
C MET A 164 -10.83 -4.30 -10.14
N SER A 165 -11.39 -3.27 -10.76
CA SER A 165 -12.72 -3.34 -11.36
C SER A 165 -12.73 -3.61 -12.86
N TRP A 166 -11.57 -3.57 -13.52
CA TRP A 166 -11.48 -3.69 -14.97
C TRP A 166 -11.10 -5.10 -15.43
N THR A 167 -11.13 -5.31 -16.76
CA THR A 167 -10.59 -6.46 -17.46
C THR A 167 -9.42 -6.03 -18.34
N GLU A 168 -8.61 -6.98 -18.81
CA GLU A 168 -7.50 -6.68 -19.74
C GLU A 168 -7.98 -5.88 -20.94
N GLN A 169 -9.04 -6.38 -21.61
CA GLN A 169 -9.59 -5.72 -22.80
C GLN A 169 -10.07 -4.30 -22.51
N TYR A 170 -10.83 -4.11 -21.42
CA TYR A 170 -11.31 -2.78 -21.02
C TYR A 170 -10.16 -1.84 -20.73
N THR A 171 -9.10 -2.36 -20.07
CA THR A 171 -7.90 -1.58 -19.77
C THR A 171 -7.19 -1.10 -21.03
N LEU A 172 -7.04 -1.97 -22.04
CA LEU A 172 -6.40 -1.63 -23.31
C LEU A 172 -7.23 -0.58 -24.09
N GLU A 173 -8.54 -0.77 -24.18
CA GLU A 173 -9.44 0.19 -24.84
C GLU A 173 -9.40 1.57 -24.13
N MET A 174 -9.40 1.58 -22.80
CA MET A 174 -9.24 2.83 -22.03
C MET A 174 -7.87 3.46 -22.23
N ALA A 175 -6.81 2.67 -22.27
CA ALA A 175 -5.45 3.18 -22.49
C ALA A 175 -5.33 3.90 -23.85
N ASP A 176 -5.93 3.35 -24.89
CA ASP A 176 -5.98 3.99 -26.21
C ASP A 176 -6.72 5.34 -26.17
N MET A 177 -7.87 5.38 -25.50
CA MET A 177 -8.65 6.62 -25.34
C MET A 177 -7.89 7.66 -24.49
N LEU A 178 -7.10 7.22 -23.54
CA LEU A 178 -6.34 8.06 -22.59
C LEU A 178 -5.00 8.56 -23.16
N GLY A 179 -4.51 8.00 -24.25
CA GLY A 179 -3.21 8.33 -24.86
C GLY A 179 -2.91 9.84 -24.96
N PRO A 180 -3.87 10.70 -25.43
CA PRO A 180 -3.64 12.15 -25.53
C PRO A 180 -3.47 12.89 -24.19
N TYR A 181 -3.88 12.28 -23.09
CA TYR A 181 -3.94 12.94 -21.77
C TYR A 181 -2.73 12.65 -20.87
N ARG A 182 -1.75 11.85 -21.33
CA ARG A 182 -0.51 11.60 -20.61
C ARG A 182 -0.74 11.12 -19.17
N VAL A 183 -1.57 10.07 -19.01
CA VAL A 183 -1.77 9.39 -17.74
C VAL A 183 -0.44 8.76 -17.29
N TYR A 184 -0.04 9.01 -16.04
CA TYR A 184 1.24 8.56 -15.52
C TYR A 184 1.24 7.07 -15.18
N TRP A 185 0.18 6.59 -14.50
CA TRP A 185 -0.10 5.16 -14.31
C TRP A 185 -1.59 4.86 -14.25
N MET A 186 -1.93 3.60 -14.50
CA MET A 186 -3.19 2.97 -14.14
C MET A 186 -2.91 1.95 -13.04
N GLU A 187 -3.61 2.08 -11.92
CA GLU A 187 -3.46 1.31 -10.70
C GLU A 187 -4.57 0.28 -10.58
N GLU A 188 -4.19 -0.94 -10.22
CA GLU A 188 -5.10 -2.05 -9.93
C GLU A 188 -6.23 -2.23 -10.95
N CYS A 189 -5.86 -2.25 -12.24
CA CYS A 189 -6.85 -2.50 -13.31
C CYS A 189 -7.53 -3.86 -13.17
N LEU A 190 -6.78 -4.88 -12.76
CA LEU A 190 -7.22 -6.27 -12.63
C LEU A 190 -7.29 -6.69 -11.16
N GLN A 191 -7.88 -7.85 -10.92
CA GLN A 191 -7.86 -8.47 -9.58
C GLN A 191 -6.42 -8.75 -9.13
N PRO A 192 -6.07 -8.56 -7.85
CA PRO A 192 -4.69 -8.63 -7.36
C PRO A 192 -3.95 -9.94 -7.67
N HIS A 193 -4.68 -11.05 -7.73
CA HIS A 193 -4.13 -12.38 -7.99
C HIS A 193 -3.93 -12.71 -9.49
N ASP A 194 -4.34 -11.82 -10.40
CA ASP A 194 -4.12 -12.00 -11.85
C ASP A 194 -2.76 -11.47 -12.29
N TYR A 195 -1.71 -12.08 -11.74
CA TYR A 195 -0.31 -11.71 -12.03
C TYR A 195 0.03 -11.80 -13.52
N ASP A 196 -0.49 -12.82 -14.22
CA ASP A 196 -0.29 -13.02 -15.65
C ASP A 196 -0.97 -11.91 -16.47
N GLY A 197 -2.20 -11.55 -16.14
CA GLY A 197 -2.94 -10.46 -16.78
C GLY A 197 -2.22 -9.12 -16.62
N PHE A 198 -1.77 -8.81 -15.42
CA PHE A 198 -0.93 -7.64 -15.18
C PHE A 198 0.37 -7.69 -16.00
N GLY A 199 1.03 -8.85 -16.09
CA GLY A 199 2.24 -9.04 -16.90
C GLY A 199 2.00 -8.76 -18.38
N ARG A 200 0.86 -9.22 -18.93
CA ARG A 200 0.45 -8.94 -20.33
C ARG A 200 0.19 -7.44 -20.53
N LEU A 201 -0.59 -6.80 -19.64
CA LEU A 201 -0.84 -5.36 -19.71
C LEU A 201 0.46 -4.55 -19.64
N HIS A 202 1.36 -4.89 -18.70
CA HIS A 202 2.66 -4.23 -18.58
C HIS A 202 3.55 -4.42 -19.82
N ALA A 203 3.47 -5.58 -20.47
CA ALA A 203 4.19 -5.84 -21.71
C ALA A 203 3.64 -5.04 -22.89
N GLU A 204 2.34 -4.82 -22.97
CA GLU A 204 1.66 -4.16 -24.09
C GLU A 204 1.63 -2.63 -23.95
N LEU A 205 1.34 -2.13 -22.76
CA LEU A 205 1.21 -0.69 -22.50
C LEU A 205 2.58 -0.03 -22.31
N LYS A 206 3.09 0.64 -23.34
CA LYS A 206 4.40 1.30 -23.29
C LYS A 206 4.34 2.77 -22.85
N GLN A 207 3.19 3.40 -23.00
CA GLN A 207 3.03 4.83 -22.73
C GLN A 207 2.43 5.12 -21.35
N ILE A 208 1.69 4.17 -20.79
CA ILE A 208 1.07 4.27 -19.47
C ILE A 208 1.63 3.16 -18.60
N ARG A 209 2.13 3.50 -17.42
CA ARG A 209 2.65 2.52 -16.46
C ARG A 209 1.52 1.77 -15.81
N ILE A 210 1.76 0.52 -15.48
CA ILE A 210 0.90 -0.26 -14.58
C ILE A 210 1.46 -0.15 -13.17
N ALA A 211 0.57 0.13 -12.22
CA ALA A 211 0.84 0.12 -10.78
C ALA A 211 -0.06 -0.90 -10.10
N THR A 212 0.49 -1.63 -9.15
CA THR A 212 -0.24 -2.58 -8.29
C THR A 212 0.58 -2.93 -7.06
N GLY A 213 -0.01 -3.67 -6.13
CA GLY A 213 0.67 -4.16 -4.94
C GLY A 213 0.11 -3.64 -3.62
N GLU A 214 -0.84 -2.72 -3.64
CA GLU A 214 -1.54 -2.28 -2.42
C GLU A 214 -2.24 -3.46 -1.74
N HIS A 215 -2.78 -4.40 -2.51
CA HIS A 215 -3.42 -5.62 -2.01
C HIS A 215 -2.48 -6.84 -1.95
N GLU A 216 -1.16 -6.61 -1.96
CA GLU A 216 -0.19 -7.63 -1.61
C GLU A 216 0.20 -7.52 -0.14
N TYR A 217 0.27 -8.67 0.53
CA TYR A 217 0.32 -8.71 1.99
C TYR A 217 1.66 -9.19 2.56
N ASN A 218 2.59 -9.62 1.72
CA ASN A 218 3.89 -10.10 2.16
C ASN A 218 4.88 -10.26 0.99
N ARG A 219 6.15 -10.47 1.32
CA ARG A 219 7.22 -10.69 0.32
C ARG A 219 6.96 -11.82 -0.67
N TYR A 220 6.12 -12.79 -0.34
CA TYR A 220 5.80 -13.90 -1.26
C TYR A 220 4.87 -13.44 -2.39
N GLY A 221 3.92 -12.55 -2.10
CA GLY A 221 3.08 -11.91 -3.12
C GLY A 221 3.89 -10.96 -3.99
N PHE A 222 4.74 -10.13 -3.39
CA PHE A 222 5.65 -9.26 -4.17
C PHE A 222 6.62 -10.04 -5.05
N ARG A 223 7.06 -11.23 -4.60
CA ARG A 223 7.83 -12.15 -5.45
C ARG A 223 7.03 -12.60 -6.69
N GLN A 224 5.72 -12.88 -6.56
CA GLN A 224 4.87 -13.21 -7.71
C GLN A 224 4.80 -12.03 -8.69
N LEU A 225 4.59 -10.81 -8.19
CA LEU A 225 4.61 -9.59 -9.03
C LEU A 225 5.94 -9.47 -9.81
N LEU A 226 7.07 -9.78 -9.17
CA LEU A 226 8.39 -9.74 -9.80
C LEU A 226 8.55 -10.82 -10.88
N GLU A 227 8.23 -12.07 -10.56
CA GLU A 227 8.40 -13.23 -11.45
C GLU A 227 7.54 -13.08 -12.72
N HIS A 228 6.32 -12.55 -12.58
CA HIS A 228 5.41 -12.29 -13.71
C HIS A 228 5.63 -10.94 -14.38
N ARG A 229 6.55 -10.11 -13.87
CA ARG A 229 6.79 -8.75 -14.38
C ARG A 229 5.49 -7.92 -14.44
N SER A 230 4.68 -8.02 -13.41
CA SER A 230 3.29 -7.55 -13.41
C SER A 230 3.15 -6.03 -13.45
N ALA A 231 4.13 -5.27 -13.01
CA ALA A 231 4.03 -3.81 -12.97
C ALA A 231 5.39 -3.11 -12.98
N SER A 232 5.36 -1.83 -13.40
CA SER A 232 6.53 -0.92 -13.28
C SER A 232 6.58 -0.22 -11.94
N ILE A 233 5.45 -0.13 -11.23
CA ILE A 233 5.31 0.57 -9.96
C ILE A 233 4.67 -0.38 -8.96
N TRP A 234 5.34 -0.60 -7.84
CA TRP A 234 4.84 -1.39 -6.75
C TRP A 234 4.48 -0.48 -5.59
N GLN A 235 3.36 -0.78 -4.95
CA GLN A 235 2.74 0.02 -3.91
C GLN A 235 2.58 -0.79 -2.61
N PRO A 236 3.69 -1.17 -1.95
CA PRO A 236 3.58 -1.85 -0.66
C PRO A 236 2.97 -0.89 0.37
N ASP A 237 1.91 -1.31 1.03
CA ASP A 237 1.32 -0.60 2.16
C ASP A 237 1.89 -1.17 3.46
N MET A 238 2.61 -0.34 4.21
CA MET A 238 3.27 -0.76 5.46
C MET A 238 2.28 -1.17 6.56
N HIS A 239 0.99 -0.76 6.46
CA HIS A 239 -0.05 -1.23 7.37
C HIS A 239 -0.59 -2.61 6.99
N TRP A 240 -0.29 -3.11 5.78
CA TRP A 240 -0.86 -4.32 5.22
C TRP A 240 0.17 -5.39 4.93
N CYS A 241 1.36 -5.03 4.48
CA CYS A 241 2.31 -6.01 3.97
C CYS A 241 3.18 -6.70 5.04
N GLY A 242 3.21 -6.20 6.26
CA GLY A 242 3.80 -6.89 7.42
C GLY A 242 5.31 -7.04 7.44
N ASP A 243 6.02 -6.45 6.50
CA ASP A 243 7.47 -6.56 6.35
C ASP A 243 8.13 -5.17 6.31
#